data_7f4a9c95b37b4e2ed71e3823950dd475
#
_entry.id   7f4a9c95b37b4e2ed71e3823950dd475
#
_cell.length_a   1.000
_cell.length_b   1.000
_cell.length_c   1.000
_cell.angle_alpha   90.00
_cell.angle_beta   90.00
_cell.angle_gamma   90.00
#
_symmetry.space_group_name_H-M   'P 1'
#
loop_
_entity.id
_entity.type
_entity.pdbx_description
1 polymer ?
#
loop_
_entity_poly.entity_id
_entity_poly.type
_entity_poly.pdbx_seq_one_letter_code
_entity_poly.pdbx_strand_id
1 'polypeptide(L)'
;GKFNWPIYIKTLIGGVILGIIVFYFPLTRYFGHHEINELLFAELPIFLLLLILVFKVLAISVTVTSGWRGGFIIPLFFVGATLGLILHQYFPSISLSLSVVSCMAAINACVTRTPMSTTILLSTLTGFSYFIPILFASLTGYFLAPRIPFIKSQMEEE
;
A
#
# COMPACT_ATOMS: atom_id res chain seq x y z
N GLY A 1 -24.78 11.81 -6.77
CA GLY A 1 -25.12 12.71 -5.69
C GLY A 1 -23.95 12.86 -4.74
N LYS A 2 -23.26 14.00 -4.75
CA LYS A 2 -22.24 14.33 -3.74
C LYS A 2 -22.96 14.50 -2.41
N PHE A 3 -22.86 13.53 -1.52
CA PHE A 3 -23.30 13.68 -0.14
C PHE A 3 -22.44 14.79 0.52
N ASN A 4 -22.99 15.99 0.63
CA ASN A 4 -22.38 17.16 1.27
C ASN A 4 -22.49 17.07 2.80
N TRP A 5 -22.00 15.99 3.39
CA TRP A 5 -21.91 15.91 4.85
C TRP A 5 -20.75 16.76 5.35
N PRO A 6 -20.91 17.46 6.49
CA PRO A 6 -19.82 18.20 7.10
C PRO A 6 -18.65 17.28 7.43
N ILE A 7 -17.43 17.79 7.34
CA ILE A 7 -16.19 17.00 7.40
C ILE A 7 -16.08 16.20 8.72
N TYR A 8 -16.55 16.74 9.82
CA TYR A 8 -16.53 16.07 11.12
C TYR A 8 -17.38 14.80 11.17
N ILE A 9 -18.53 14.76 10.48
CA ILE A 9 -19.38 13.57 10.39
C ILE A 9 -18.69 12.49 9.55
N LYS A 10 -18.09 12.87 8.42
CA LYS A 10 -17.33 11.94 7.58
C LYS A 10 -16.16 11.33 8.34
N THR A 11 -15.44 12.16 9.09
CA THR A 11 -14.28 11.74 9.89
C THR A 11 -14.70 10.80 11.02
N LEU A 12 -15.83 11.08 11.70
CA LEU A 12 -16.35 10.24 12.77
C LEU A 12 -16.80 8.87 12.25
N ILE A 13 -17.57 8.83 11.17
CA ILE A 13 -18.00 7.58 10.53
C ILE A 13 -16.77 6.79 10.05
N GLY A 14 -15.81 7.46 9.41
CA GLY A 14 -14.57 6.83 8.99
C GLY A 14 -13.79 6.22 10.15
N GLY A 15 -13.72 6.92 11.28
CA GLY A 15 -13.08 6.41 12.51
C GLY A 15 -13.77 5.17 13.08
N VAL A 16 -15.10 5.13 13.09
CA VAL A 16 -15.87 3.94 13.53
C VAL A 16 -15.61 2.76 12.61
N ILE A 17 -15.67 2.96 11.28
CA ILE A 17 -15.41 1.89 10.30
C ILE A 17 -13.99 1.37 10.47
N LEU A 18 -12.98 2.25 10.60
CA LEU A 18 -11.60 1.85 10.83
C LEU A 18 -11.44 1.09 12.15
N GLY A 19 -12.12 1.53 13.22
CA GLY A 19 -12.12 0.84 14.51
C GLY A 19 -12.64 -0.59 14.41
N ILE A 20 -13.72 -0.81 13.65
CA ILE A 20 -14.28 -2.14 13.39
C ILE A 20 -13.29 -2.99 12.59
N ILE A 21 -12.70 -2.46 11.51
CA ILE A 21 -11.72 -3.18 10.70
C ILE A 21 -10.52 -3.62 11.57
N VAL A 22 -9.99 -2.71 12.37
CA VAL A 22 -8.85 -2.97 13.24
C VAL A 22 -9.18 -3.98 14.35
N PHE A 23 -10.40 -3.99 14.85
CA PHE A 23 -10.85 -4.95 15.87
C PHE A 23 -10.84 -6.38 15.35
N TYR A 24 -11.33 -6.60 14.13
CA TYR A 24 -11.37 -7.93 13.50
C TYR A 24 -10.03 -8.34 12.88
N PHE A 25 -9.23 -7.38 12.41
CA PHE A 25 -7.94 -7.62 11.73
C PHE A 25 -6.83 -6.76 12.36
N PRO A 26 -6.26 -7.17 13.49
CA PRO A 26 -5.24 -6.41 14.19
C PRO A 26 -3.98 -6.15 13.35
N LEU A 27 -3.65 -6.99 12.38
CA LEU A 27 -2.55 -6.78 11.42
C LEU A 27 -2.78 -5.59 10.45
N THR A 28 -4.01 -5.10 10.34
CA THR A 28 -4.29 -3.86 9.57
C THR A 28 -4.12 -2.59 10.40
N ARG A 29 -3.80 -2.74 11.66
CA ARG A 29 -3.62 -1.70 12.67
C ARG A 29 -2.46 -0.77 12.34
N TYR A 30 -2.10 0.26 12.67
CA TYR A 30 -0.92 1.09 12.50
C TYR A 30 -0.45 1.33 11.04
N PHE A 31 0.71 1.98 10.92
CA PHE A 31 1.32 2.35 9.65
C PHE A 31 1.90 1.17 8.87
N GLY A 32 2.11 0.01 9.48
CA GLY A 32 2.58 -1.20 8.82
C GLY A 32 4.09 -1.45 8.90
N HIS A 33 4.87 -0.64 9.61
CA HIS A 33 6.32 -0.82 9.66
C HIS A 33 6.76 -2.04 10.49
N HIS A 34 6.14 -2.23 11.66
CA HIS A 34 6.36 -3.43 12.49
C HIS A 34 5.65 -4.65 11.90
N GLU A 35 4.45 -4.46 11.38
CA GLU A 35 3.61 -5.50 10.81
C GLU A 35 4.18 -6.08 9.51
N ILE A 36 4.97 -5.33 8.73
CA ILE A 36 5.68 -5.88 7.57
C ILE A 36 6.66 -6.97 8.03
N ASN A 37 7.41 -6.73 9.10
CA ASN A 37 8.33 -7.73 9.63
C ASN A 37 7.58 -8.95 10.16
N GLU A 38 6.51 -8.75 10.95
CA GLU A 38 5.69 -9.86 11.44
C GLU A 38 5.08 -10.65 10.27
N LEU A 39 4.63 -9.98 9.22
CA LEU A 39 4.05 -10.60 8.04
C LEU A 39 5.09 -11.42 7.24
N LEU A 40 6.34 -10.96 7.18
CA LEU A 40 7.44 -11.65 6.48
C LEU A 40 7.88 -12.93 7.20
N PHE A 41 7.78 -12.96 8.54
CA PHE A 41 8.18 -14.12 9.36
C PHE A 41 7.01 -15.06 9.65
N ALA A 42 5.76 -14.62 9.47
CA ALA A 42 4.58 -15.45 9.65
C ALA A 42 4.31 -16.24 8.37
N GLU A 43 4.41 -17.55 8.40
CA GLU A 43 3.99 -18.44 7.31
C GLU A 43 2.46 -18.46 7.20
N LEU A 44 1.88 -17.37 6.70
CA LEU A 44 0.44 -17.22 6.60
C LEU A 44 -0.09 -17.87 5.31
N PRO A 45 -1.24 -18.55 5.36
CA PRO A 45 -1.86 -19.09 4.17
C PRO A 45 -2.30 -17.98 3.22
N ILE A 46 -2.24 -18.23 1.90
CA ILE A 46 -2.57 -17.28 0.83
C ILE A 46 -3.94 -16.62 1.06
N PHE A 47 -4.92 -17.40 1.50
CA PHE A 47 -6.27 -16.88 1.78
C PHE A 47 -6.26 -15.77 2.83
N LEU A 48 -5.48 -15.94 3.90
CA LEU A 48 -5.37 -14.91 4.96
C LEU A 48 -4.63 -13.67 4.46
N LEU A 49 -3.57 -13.85 3.64
CA LEU A 49 -2.85 -12.74 3.02
C LEU A 49 -3.76 -11.92 2.09
N LEU A 50 -4.58 -12.57 1.27
CA LEU A 50 -5.58 -11.91 0.42
C LEU A 50 -6.60 -11.11 1.25
N LEU A 51 -7.05 -11.69 2.34
CA LEU A 51 -8.01 -11.05 3.23
C LEU A 51 -7.41 -9.81 3.91
N ILE A 52 -6.19 -9.91 4.43
CA ILE A 52 -5.43 -8.79 4.99
C ILE A 52 -5.25 -7.68 3.94
N LEU A 53 -4.87 -8.05 2.72
CA LEU A 53 -4.69 -7.11 1.62
C LEU A 53 -5.98 -6.33 1.31
N VAL A 54 -7.11 -7.02 1.17
CA VAL A 54 -8.41 -6.39 0.89
C VAL A 54 -8.80 -5.42 2.02
N PHE A 55 -8.70 -5.85 3.28
CA PHE A 55 -9.05 -4.99 4.41
C PHE A 55 -8.09 -3.80 4.56
N LYS A 56 -6.80 -3.97 4.24
CA LYS A 56 -5.86 -2.85 4.25
C LYS A 56 -6.16 -1.83 3.17
N VAL A 57 -6.49 -2.26 1.96
CA VAL A 57 -6.91 -1.35 0.87
C VAL A 57 -8.21 -0.64 1.23
N LEU A 58 -9.18 -1.33 1.83
CA LEU A 58 -10.40 -0.71 2.33
C LEU A 58 -10.10 0.33 3.41
N ALA A 59 -9.24 0.02 4.37
CA ALA A 59 -8.84 0.94 5.44
C ALA A 59 -8.18 2.21 4.86
N ILE A 60 -7.27 2.07 3.88
CA ILE A 60 -6.65 3.21 3.19
C ILE A 60 -7.73 4.05 2.47
N SER A 61 -8.65 3.41 1.76
CA SER A 61 -9.73 4.08 1.02
C SER A 61 -10.65 4.85 1.96
N VAL A 62 -11.04 4.27 3.10
CA VAL A 62 -11.84 4.93 4.14
C VAL A 62 -11.08 6.13 4.71
N THR A 63 -9.80 5.99 5.01
CA THR A 63 -8.97 7.07 5.55
C THR A 63 -8.92 8.26 4.59
N VAL A 64 -8.63 8.01 3.31
CA VAL A 64 -8.53 9.06 2.28
C VAL A 64 -9.88 9.74 2.03
N THR A 65 -10.97 8.97 1.92
CA THR A 65 -12.31 9.50 1.64
C THR A 65 -12.92 10.24 2.84
N SER A 66 -12.53 9.89 4.06
CA SER A 66 -12.96 10.56 5.29
C SER A 66 -12.27 11.91 5.51
N GLY A 67 -11.28 12.28 4.64
CA GLY A 67 -10.58 13.55 4.72
C GLY A 67 -9.48 13.59 5.80
N TRP A 68 -9.06 12.45 6.30
CA TRP A 68 -7.94 12.36 7.22
C TRP A 68 -6.64 12.68 6.47
N ARG A 69 -5.90 13.67 6.96
CA ARG A 69 -4.58 14.01 6.45
C ARG A 69 -3.55 13.10 7.11
N GLY A 70 -3.32 11.93 6.52
CA GLY A 70 -2.34 10.96 7.00
C GLY A 70 -1.39 10.52 5.89
N GLY A 71 -0.21 9.98 6.28
CA GLY A 71 0.73 9.40 5.32
C GLY A 71 0.19 8.08 4.77
N PHE A 72 -0.02 7.99 3.46
CA PHE A 72 -0.51 6.78 2.78
C PHE A 72 0.63 5.95 2.15
N ILE A 73 1.86 6.46 2.11
CA ILE A 73 3.01 5.80 1.49
C ILE A 73 3.35 4.48 2.20
N ILE A 74 3.46 4.50 3.53
CA ILE A 74 3.80 3.29 4.31
C ILE A 74 2.68 2.24 4.25
N PRO A 75 1.38 2.58 4.39
CA PRO A 75 0.29 1.65 4.12
C PRO A 75 0.32 1.04 2.72
N LEU A 76 0.74 1.79 1.68
CA LEU A 76 0.91 1.24 0.33
C LEU A 76 2.09 0.27 0.24
N PHE A 77 3.18 0.51 0.97
CA PHE A 77 4.27 -0.45 1.08
C PHE A 77 3.80 -1.76 1.73
N PHE A 78 2.95 -1.69 2.74
CA PHE A 78 2.37 -2.89 3.35
C PHE A 78 1.52 -3.69 2.33
N VAL A 79 0.67 -3.01 1.55
CA VAL A 79 -0.10 -3.66 0.46
C VAL A 79 0.84 -4.32 -0.55
N GLY A 80 1.92 -3.62 -0.94
CA GLY A 80 2.94 -4.16 -1.83
C GLY A 80 3.67 -5.36 -1.26
N ALA A 81 4.05 -5.31 0.02
CA ALA A 81 4.71 -6.42 0.71
C ALA A 81 3.81 -7.66 0.76
N THR A 82 2.53 -7.48 1.09
CA THR A 82 1.55 -8.58 1.12
C THR A 82 1.39 -9.22 -0.27
N LEU A 83 1.32 -8.42 -1.33
CA LEU A 83 1.30 -8.93 -2.71
C LEU A 83 2.58 -9.68 -3.07
N GLY A 84 3.73 -9.16 -2.66
CA GLY A 84 5.03 -9.80 -2.88
C GLY A 84 5.14 -11.17 -2.20
N LEU A 85 4.57 -11.29 -0.99
CA LEU A 85 4.47 -12.58 -0.28
C LEU A 85 3.58 -13.58 -1.04
N ILE A 86 2.43 -13.14 -1.50
CA ILE A 86 1.52 -13.98 -2.30
C ILE A 86 2.23 -14.46 -3.56
N LEU A 87 2.92 -13.56 -4.29
CA LEU A 87 3.68 -13.92 -5.49
C LEU A 87 4.81 -14.91 -5.19
N HIS A 88 5.54 -14.74 -4.09
CA HIS A 88 6.58 -15.68 -3.69
C HIS A 88 6.03 -17.07 -3.40
N GLN A 89 4.85 -17.18 -2.77
CA GLN A 89 4.20 -18.48 -2.53
C GLN A 89 3.76 -19.18 -3.83
N TYR A 90 3.36 -18.42 -4.87
CA TYR A 90 3.06 -18.98 -6.19
C TYR A 90 4.31 -19.30 -7.02
N PHE A 91 5.36 -18.49 -6.88
CA PHE A 91 6.61 -18.60 -7.62
C PHE A 91 7.82 -18.66 -6.70
N PRO A 92 8.08 -19.82 -6.04
CA PRO A 92 9.18 -19.95 -5.09
C PRO A 92 10.57 -19.76 -5.70
N SER A 93 10.67 -19.80 -7.04
CA SER A 93 11.91 -19.55 -7.78
C SER A 93 12.42 -18.10 -7.64
N ILE A 94 11.53 -17.15 -7.30
CA ILE A 94 11.89 -15.76 -7.08
C ILE A 94 12.20 -15.58 -5.59
N SER A 95 13.31 -14.93 -5.27
CA SER A 95 13.64 -14.68 -3.86
C SER A 95 12.55 -13.83 -3.18
N LEU A 96 12.23 -14.15 -1.93
CA LEU A 96 11.22 -13.44 -1.13
C LEU A 96 11.47 -11.93 -1.12
N SER A 97 12.70 -11.54 -0.81
CA SER A 97 13.07 -10.11 -0.74
C SER A 97 12.85 -9.38 -2.06
N LEU A 98 13.22 -10.01 -3.19
CA LEU A 98 13.04 -9.41 -4.52
C LEU A 98 11.56 -9.24 -4.86
N SER A 99 10.74 -10.26 -4.60
CA SER A 99 9.30 -10.22 -4.85
C SER A 99 8.63 -9.11 -4.02
N VAL A 100 8.92 -9.07 -2.73
CA VAL A 100 8.34 -8.09 -1.79
C VAL A 100 8.72 -6.66 -2.18
N VAL A 101 10.01 -6.39 -2.35
CA VAL A 101 10.52 -5.04 -2.64
C VAL A 101 10.03 -4.52 -4.00
N SER A 102 9.98 -5.39 -5.02
CA SER A 102 9.47 -5.02 -6.34
C SER A 102 7.97 -4.70 -6.32
N CYS A 103 7.16 -5.48 -5.59
CA CYS A 103 5.73 -5.19 -5.45
C CYS A 103 5.46 -3.91 -4.65
N MET A 104 6.24 -3.64 -3.59
CA MET A 104 6.18 -2.39 -2.84
C MET A 104 6.45 -1.18 -3.74
N ALA A 105 7.49 -1.29 -4.58
CA ALA A 105 7.88 -0.25 -5.53
C ALA A 105 6.79 0.00 -6.59
N ALA A 106 6.29 -1.06 -7.22
CA ALA A 106 5.30 -0.96 -8.28
C ALA A 106 3.99 -0.34 -7.78
N ILE A 107 3.46 -0.80 -6.64
CA ILE A 107 2.21 -0.28 -6.07
C ILE A 107 2.35 1.17 -5.64
N ASN A 108 3.44 1.52 -4.96
CA ASN A 108 3.63 2.89 -4.52
C ASN A 108 3.76 3.84 -5.71
N ALA A 109 4.58 3.51 -6.71
CA ALA A 109 4.74 4.32 -7.91
C ALA A 109 3.45 4.42 -8.73
N CYS A 110 2.65 3.36 -8.80
CA CYS A 110 1.34 3.35 -9.45
C CYS A 110 0.37 4.37 -8.82
N VAL A 111 0.31 4.42 -7.49
CA VAL A 111 -0.64 5.29 -6.77
C VAL A 111 -0.12 6.72 -6.66
N THR A 112 1.16 6.91 -6.34
CA THR A 112 1.75 8.24 -6.13
C THR A 112 2.14 8.93 -7.44
N ARG A 113 2.31 8.18 -8.53
CA ARG A 113 2.82 8.63 -9.83
C ARG A 113 4.22 9.25 -9.75
N THR A 114 5.01 8.86 -8.77
CA THR A 114 6.36 9.38 -8.54
C THR A 114 7.39 8.25 -8.52
N PRO A 115 7.75 7.66 -9.68
CA PRO A 115 8.61 6.49 -9.73
C PRO A 115 10.02 6.74 -9.20
N MET A 116 10.60 7.92 -9.47
CA MET A 116 11.95 8.28 -8.99
C MET A 116 11.99 8.43 -7.47
N SER A 117 11.02 9.15 -6.89
CA SER A 117 10.93 9.33 -5.44
C SER A 117 10.71 7.99 -4.73
N THR A 118 9.85 7.13 -5.29
CA THR A 118 9.60 5.78 -4.77
C THR A 118 10.89 4.95 -4.81
N THR A 119 11.65 5.01 -5.92
CA THR A 119 12.90 4.28 -6.06
C THR A 119 13.93 4.71 -5.02
N ILE A 120 14.15 5.99 -4.85
CA ILE A 120 15.11 6.52 -3.87
C ILE A 120 14.66 6.16 -2.45
N LEU A 121 13.40 6.43 -2.10
CA LEU A 121 12.87 6.16 -0.77
C LEU A 121 12.97 4.68 -0.40
N LEU A 122 12.55 3.79 -1.30
CA LEU A 122 12.56 2.37 -1.00
C LEU A 122 13.99 1.81 -0.98
N SER A 123 14.88 2.27 -1.85
CA SER A 123 16.29 1.87 -1.84
C SER A 123 17.03 2.31 -0.58
N THR A 124 16.68 3.45 0.01
CA THR A 124 17.24 3.88 1.30
C THR A 124 16.75 3.03 2.46
N LEU A 125 15.50 2.53 2.39
CA LEU A 125 14.91 1.68 3.44
C LEU A 125 15.37 0.23 3.36
N THR A 126 15.53 -0.32 2.15
CA THR A 126 15.82 -1.75 1.93
C THR A 126 17.27 -2.04 1.55
N GLY A 127 18.07 -1.00 1.33
CA GLY A 127 19.44 -1.08 0.86
C GLY A 127 19.57 -0.97 -0.66
N PHE A 128 20.69 -0.38 -1.10
CA PHE A 128 20.95 -0.11 -2.53
C PHE A 128 21.16 -1.36 -3.38
N SER A 129 21.32 -2.54 -2.78
CA SER A 129 21.45 -3.80 -3.52
C SER A 129 20.24 -4.10 -4.41
N TYR A 130 19.07 -3.60 -4.04
CA TYR A 130 17.82 -3.77 -4.79
C TYR A 130 17.46 -2.57 -5.68
N PHE A 131 18.36 -1.59 -5.85
CA PHE A 131 18.08 -0.36 -6.59
C PHE A 131 17.56 -0.61 -8.01
N ILE A 132 18.22 -1.49 -8.78
CA ILE A 132 17.84 -1.80 -10.17
C ILE A 132 16.44 -2.44 -10.23
N PRO A 133 16.14 -3.53 -9.51
CA PRO A 133 14.80 -4.09 -9.46
C PRO A 133 13.72 -3.08 -9.03
N ILE A 134 14.00 -2.26 -8.01
CA ILE A 134 13.07 -1.22 -7.53
C ILE A 134 12.78 -0.21 -8.62
N LEU A 135 13.80 0.25 -9.35
CA LEU A 135 13.65 1.23 -10.42
C LEU A 135 12.75 0.68 -11.54
N PHE A 136 13.04 -0.53 -12.04
CA PHE A 136 12.22 -1.14 -13.07
C PHE A 136 10.79 -1.41 -12.60
N ALA A 137 10.59 -1.89 -11.38
CA ALA A 137 9.27 -2.11 -10.80
C ALA A 137 8.50 -0.79 -10.62
N SER A 138 9.15 0.28 -10.18
CA SER A 138 8.55 1.61 -10.07
C SER A 138 8.14 2.18 -11.41
N LEU A 139 8.98 2.06 -12.43
CA LEU A 139 8.67 2.51 -13.79
C LEU A 139 7.51 1.73 -14.39
N THR A 140 7.51 0.40 -14.27
CA THR A 140 6.39 -0.43 -14.76
C THR A 140 5.09 -0.09 -14.04
N GLY A 141 5.12 0.08 -12.73
CA GLY A 141 3.97 0.51 -11.94
C GLY A 141 3.42 1.87 -12.38
N TYR A 142 4.32 2.82 -12.66
CA TYR A 142 3.94 4.14 -13.17
C TYR A 142 3.30 4.09 -14.56
N PHE A 143 3.88 3.33 -15.51
CA PHE A 143 3.33 3.24 -16.87
C PHE A 143 2.02 2.47 -16.95
N LEU A 144 1.81 1.49 -16.07
CA LEU A 144 0.56 0.73 -15.97
C LEU A 144 -0.50 1.41 -15.12
N ALA A 145 -0.17 2.53 -14.46
CA ALA A 145 -1.10 3.25 -13.61
C ALA A 145 -2.31 3.74 -14.41
N PRO A 146 -3.54 3.50 -13.92
CA PRO A 146 -4.74 4.05 -14.55
C PRO A 146 -4.70 5.57 -14.50
N ARG A 147 -5.19 6.24 -15.56
CA ARG A 147 -5.21 7.72 -15.66
C ARG A 147 -6.15 8.41 -14.67
N ILE A 148 -6.78 7.66 -13.77
CA ILE A 148 -7.67 8.20 -12.74
C ILE A 148 -6.82 8.76 -11.60
N PRO A 149 -6.92 10.05 -11.24
CA PRO A 149 -6.14 10.63 -10.16
C PRO A 149 -6.62 10.07 -8.82
N PHE A 150 -5.71 9.52 -8.03
CA PHE A 150 -5.99 9.03 -6.67
C PHE A 150 -5.93 10.16 -5.64
N ILE A 151 -5.10 11.18 -5.90
CA ILE A 151 -4.87 12.32 -5.02
C ILE A 151 -5.30 13.60 -5.76
N LYS A 152 -5.96 14.55 -5.05
CA LYS A 152 -6.45 15.80 -5.65
C LYS A 152 -5.37 16.63 -6.33
N SER A 153 -4.14 16.60 -5.82
CA SER A 153 -3.00 17.31 -6.44
C SER A 153 -2.62 16.78 -7.83
N GLN A 154 -3.11 15.61 -8.22
CA GLN A 154 -2.88 15.05 -9.55
C GLN A 154 -3.94 15.53 -10.58
N MET A 155 -4.97 16.27 -10.12
CA MET A 155 -6.03 16.80 -10.99
C MET A 155 -5.70 18.17 -11.59
N GLU A 156 -4.67 18.86 -11.10
CA GLU A 156 -4.33 20.24 -11.51
C GLU A 156 -3.34 20.29 -12.69
N GLU A 157 -2.92 19.14 -13.24
CA GLU A 157 -1.97 19.03 -14.35
C GLU A 157 -2.61 18.68 -15.70
N GLU A 158 -3.94 18.76 -15.82
CA GLU A 158 -4.70 18.72 -17.08
C GLU A 158 -5.25 20.15 -17.37
#